data_a465409bb499b74fc111bb032ae6d67a
#
_entry.id   a465409bb499b74fc111bb032ae6d67a
#
_cell.length_a   1.000
_cell.length_b   1.000
_cell.length_c   1.000
_cell.angle_alpha   90.00
_cell.angle_beta   90.00
_cell.angle_gamma   90.00
#
_symmetry.space_group_name_H-M   'P 1'
#
loop_
_entity.id
_entity.type
_entity.pdbx_description
1 polymer ?
#
loop_
_entity_poly.entity_id
_entity_poly.type
_entity_poly.pdbx_seq_one_letter_code
_entity_poly.pdbx_strand_id
1 'polypeptide(L)'
;MGVGVKNNMFDNIIGIVHKRKPLIHSITNYVSMNDCANILLACGGAAIMAEDVLEVGQITSICDGLNLNIGMLNENKLEAMLVAGRSAAALHHPVVLDPVGAGASDFRNSAALRIIKEISPTVIRGNISEIKALAVGMADINHSKGVEANDIDRITEDNIYDVAAFAEAFAKKTGAVLCITGVIDIVTDGNTVYCIRNGHPMMSRVTGSGCQLSALITAYIAAISMENVYTGSAHAVSYTHLRAHETEADLV
;
A
#
# COMPACT_ATOMS: atom_id res chain seq x y z
N MET A 1 6.67 34.29 -24.67
CA MET A 1 6.76 32.85 -24.96
C MET A 1 6.13 32.15 -23.78
N GLY A 2 4.91 31.63 -23.95
CA GLY A 2 4.14 31.02 -22.88
C GLY A 2 4.74 29.67 -22.50
N VAL A 3 5.15 29.55 -21.26
CA VAL A 3 5.45 28.27 -20.64
C VAL A 3 4.10 27.56 -20.50
N GLY A 4 3.84 26.59 -21.37
CA GLY A 4 2.66 25.76 -21.28
C GLY A 4 2.69 25.04 -19.94
N VAL A 5 1.74 25.36 -19.07
CA VAL A 5 1.41 24.60 -17.88
C VAL A 5 1.04 23.20 -18.39
N LYS A 6 1.95 22.25 -18.28
CA LYS A 6 1.59 20.82 -18.35
C LYS A 6 0.60 20.64 -17.22
N ASN A 7 -0.68 20.44 -17.54
CA ASN A 7 -1.68 19.98 -16.58
C ASN A 7 -1.08 18.76 -15.89
N ASN A 8 -0.61 18.95 -14.69
CA ASN A 8 -0.04 17.87 -13.90
C ASN A 8 -1.19 16.94 -13.57
N MET A 9 -1.15 15.72 -14.07
CA MET A 9 -2.15 14.68 -13.85
C MET A 9 -2.40 14.46 -12.34
N PHE A 10 -1.42 14.84 -11.51
CA PHE A 10 -1.49 14.82 -10.05
C PHE A 10 -2.45 15.87 -9.45
N ASP A 11 -2.59 17.05 -10.07
CA ASP A 11 -3.36 18.16 -9.47
C ASP A 11 -4.86 17.86 -9.33
N ASN A 12 -5.37 16.85 -10.03
CA ASN A 12 -6.78 16.49 -10.02
C ASN A 12 -7.15 15.33 -9.06
N ILE A 13 -6.16 14.58 -8.54
CA ILE A 13 -6.45 13.35 -7.76
C ILE A 13 -7.20 13.67 -6.46
N ILE A 14 -6.79 14.70 -5.73
CA ILE A 14 -7.50 15.15 -4.51
C ILE A 14 -8.95 15.54 -4.84
N GLY A 15 -9.14 16.28 -5.93
CA GLY A 15 -10.47 16.65 -6.40
C GLY A 15 -11.34 15.42 -6.71
N ILE A 16 -10.75 14.37 -7.27
CA ILE A 16 -11.45 13.11 -7.55
C ILE A 16 -11.87 12.43 -6.24
N VAL A 17 -10.97 12.34 -5.24
CA VAL A 17 -11.30 11.74 -3.93
C VAL A 17 -12.44 12.51 -3.26
N HIS A 18 -12.39 13.85 -3.21
CA HIS A 18 -13.44 14.68 -2.64
C HIS A 18 -14.78 14.54 -3.38
N LYS A 19 -14.74 14.37 -4.69
CA LYS A 19 -15.94 14.17 -5.54
C LYS A 19 -16.53 12.78 -5.34
N ARG A 20 -15.70 11.74 -5.32
CA ARG A 20 -16.13 10.34 -5.30
C ARG A 20 -16.41 9.81 -3.90
N LYS A 21 -15.73 10.36 -2.90
CA LYS A 21 -15.86 9.97 -1.48
C LYS A 21 -15.79 8.46 -1.28
N PRO A 22 -14.69 7.81 -1.71
CA PRO A 22 -14.61 6.36 -1.71
C PRO A 22 -14.79 5.79 -0.31
N LEU A 23 -15.59 4.74 -0.19
CA LEU A 23 -15.78 3.98 1.05
C LEU A 23 -14.74 2.86 1.10
N ILE A 24 -13.88 2.88 2.10
CA ILE A 24 -12.79 1.93 2.26
C ILE A 24 -13.08 0.94 3.38
N HIS A 25 -13.11 -0.35 3.04
CA HIS A 25 -13.07 -1.40 4.02
C HIS A 25 -11.64 -1.58 4.51
N SER A 26 -11.40 -1.43 5.82
CA SER A 26 -10.06 -1.55 6.39
C SER A 26 -10.03 -2.61 7.48
N ILE A 27 -9.35 -3.73 7.19
CA ILE A 27 -9.01 -4.75 8.18
C ILE A 27 -7.59 -4.45 8.64
N THR A 28 -7.46 -3.73 9.75
CA THR A 28 -6.19 -3.19 10.21
C THR A 28 -5.87 -3.59 11.65
N ASN A 29 -4.75 -3.12 12.19
CA ASN A 29 -4.35 -3.37 13.56
C ASN A 29 -5.00 -2.34 14.53
N TYR A 30 -5.23 -2.75 15.77
CA TYR A 30 -5.93 -1.94 16.77
C TYR A 30 -5.13 -0.71 17.23
N VAL A 31 -3.80 -0.71 17.04
CA VAL A 31 -2.93 0.41 17.44
C VAL A 31 -3.21 1.64 16.58
N SER A 32 -3.45 1.45 15.28
CA SER A 32 -3.63 2.53 14.30
C SER A 32 -5.05 2.61 13.71
N MET A 33 -5.99 1.78 14.17
CA MET A 33 -7.34 1.69 13.59
C MET A 33 -8.06 3.04 13.57
N ASN A 34 -8.06 3.75 14.70
CA ASN A 34 -8.71 5.06 14.82
C ASN A 34 -8.04 6.10 13.90
N ASP A 35 -6.71 6.08 13.83
CA ASP A 35 -5.95 7.01 12.99
C ASP A 35 -6.20 6.74 11.50
N CYS A 36 -6.29 5.47 11.10
CA CYS A 36 -6.68 5.09 9.74
C CYS A 36 -8.08 5.57 9.39
N ALA A 37 -9.05 5.47 10.31
CA ALA A 37 -10.39 6.01 10.08
C ALA A 37 -10.36 7.54 9.94
N ASN A 38 -9.66 8.23 10.82
CA ASN A 38 -9.57 9.69 10.81
C ASN A 38 -8.87 10.21 9.54
N ILE A 39 -7.79 9.59 9.09
CA ILE A 39 -7.09 10.04 7.88
C ILE A 39 -7.93 9.79 6.61
N LEU A 40 -8.71 8.71 6.56
CA LEU A 40 -9.66 8.45 5.48
C LEU A 40 -10.75 9.53 5.42
N LEU A 41 -11.29 9.93 6.57
CA LEU A 41 -12.26 11.03 6.63
C LEU A 41 -11.62 12.37 6.25
N ALA A 42 -10.41 12.65 6.74
CA ALA A 42 -9.68 13.89 6.46
C ALA A 42 -9.35 14.04 4.97
N CYS A 43 -9.05 12.97 4.25
CA CYS A 43 -8.80 13.03 2.81
C CYS A 43 -10.08 13.12 1.96
N GLY A 44 -11.27 13.09 2.59
CA GLY A 44 -12.57 13.18 1.91
C GLY A 44 -13.20 11.83 1.54
N GLY A 45 -12.60 10.71 1.96
CA GLY A 45 -13.19 9.38 1.85
C GLY A 45 -14.07 9.01 3.05
N ALA A 46 -14.43 7.74 3.15
CA ALA A 46 -15.13 7.15 4.28
C ALA A 46 -14.49 5.81 4.64
N ALA A 47 -14.69 5.36 5.87
CA ALA A 47 -14.11 4.13 6.38
C ALA A 47 -15.15 3.21 7.00
N ILE A 48 -14.98 1.91 6.80
CA ILE A 48 -15.67 0.87 7.53
C ILE A 48 -14.64 -0.12 8.07
N MET A 49 -14.78 -0.51 9.35
CA MET A 49 -13.86 -1.42 10.04
C MET A 49 -14.61 -2.67 10.48
N ALA A 50 -14.61 -3.70 9.62
CA ALA A 50 -15.19 -4.99 9.92
C ALA A 50 -14.10 -6.07 9.85
N GLU A 51 -14.12 -7.06 10.76
CA GLU A 51 -13.10 -8.11 10.78
C GLU A 51 -13.68 -9.50 11.08
N ASP A 52 -15.00 -9.62 11.25
CA ASP A 52 -15.63 -10.92 11.44
C ASP A 52 -15.83 -11.63 10.10
N VAL A 53 -15.41 -12.90 10.02
CA VAL A 53 -15.49 -13.71 8.81
C VAL A 53 -16.91 -13.84 8.26
N LEU A 54 -17.94 -13.69 9.12
CA LEU A 54 -19.35 -13.82 8.74
C LEU A 54 -19.88 -12.59 7.99
N GLU A 55 -19.25 -11.43 8.16
CA GLU A 55 -19.72 -10.18 7.53
C GLU A 55 -18.77 -9.56 6.52
N VAL A 56 -17.45 -9.81 6.64
CA VAL A 56 -16.43 -9.09 5.83
C VAL A 56 -16.68 -9.17 4.33
N GLY A 57 -17.18 -10.28 3.82
CA GLY A 57 -17.50 -10.42 2.39
C GLY A 57 -18.61 -9.47 1.95
N GLN A 58 -19.67 -9.31 2.77
CA GLN A 58 -20.78 -8.40 2.50
C GLN A 58 -20.32 -6.94 2.63
N ILE A 59 -19.56 -6.63 3.69
CA ILE A 59 -19.01 -5.28 3.89
C ILE A 59 -18.08 -4.89 2.74
N THR A 60 -17.17 -5.78 2.31
CA THR A 60 -16.31 -5.50 1.16
C THR A 60 -17.11 -5.23 -0.10
N SER A 61 -18.24 -5.91 -0.28
CA SER A 61 -19.04 -5.76 -1.51
C SER A 61 -19.71 -4.40 -1.68
N ILE A 62 -19.91 -3.65 -0.60
CA ILE A 62 -20.47 -2.29 -0.63
C ILE A 62 -19.41 -1.20 -0.58
N CYS A 63 -18.12 -1.58 -0.49
CA CYS A 63 -16.98 -0.66 -0.45
C CYS A 63 -16.36 -0.50 -1.83
N ASP A 64 -15.53 0.53 -1.99
CA ASP A 64 -14.84 0.85 -3.24
C ASP A 64 -13.37 0.37 -3.26
N GLY A 65 -12.84 -0.01 -2.10
CA GLY A 65 -11.47 -0.52 -1.95
C GLY A 65 -11.26 -1.22 -0.61
N LEU A 66 -10.22 -2.07 -0.56
CA LEU A 66 -9.87 -2.89 0.61
C LEU A 66 -8.44 -2.64 1.06
N ASN A 67 -8.27 -2.29 2.34
CA ASN A 67 -6.98 -2.15 3.01
C ASN A 67 -6.77 -3.31 3.98
N LEU A 68 -5.71 -4.09 3.77
CA LEU A 68 -5.33 -5.25 4.59
C LEU A 68 -4.01 -4.98 5.30
N ASN A 69 -4.02 -4.95 6.63
CA ASN A 69 -2.84 -4.72 7.46
C ASN A 69 -2.67 -5.84 8.49
N ILE A 70 -1.54 -6.57 8.41
CA ILE A 70 -1.27 -7.74 9.24
C ILE A 70 -0.56 -7.43 10.56
N GLY A 71 -0.56 -6.18 11.01
CA GLY A 71 0.16 -5.74 12.21
C GLY A 71 -0.28 -6.43 13.50
N MET A 72 -1.56 -6.78 13.61
CA MET A 72 -2.10 -7.63 14.68
C MET A 72 -2.92 -8.75 14.05
N LEU A 73 -2.31 -9.92 13.90
CA LEU A 73 -2.84 -11.04 13.16
C LEU A 73 -3.12 -12.23 14.08
N ASN A 74 -4.21 -12.94 13.79
CA ASN A 74 -4.54 -14.27 14.25
C ASN A 74 -5.18 -15.04 13.09
N GLU A 75 -5.44 -16.35 13.26
CA GLU A 75 -5.96 -17.18 12.18
C GLU A 75 -7.36 -16.74 11.71
N ASN A 76 -8.25 -16.35 12.63
CA ASN A 76 -9.58 -15.87 12.27
C ASN A 76 -9.51 -14.57 11.45
N LYS A 77 -8.64 -13.65 11.85
CA LYS A 77 -8.42 -12.39 11.11
C LYS A 77 -7.80 -12.64 9.73
N LEU A 78 -6.88 -13.60 9.63
CA LEU A 78 -6.33 -14.00 8.33
C LEU A 78 -7.43 -14.55 7.41
N GLU A 79 -8.29 -15.44 7.92
CA GLU A 79 -9.39 -15.97 7.12
C GLU A 79 -10.38 -14.87 6.71
N ALA A 80 -10.71 -13.94 7.62
CA ALA A 80 -11.51 -12.76 7.30
C ALA A 80 -10.88 -11.91 6.18
N MET A 81 -9.56 -11.67 6.24
CA MET A 81 -8.83 -10.96 5.18
C MET A 81 -8.91 -11.67 3.83
N LEU A 82 -8.82 -13.00 3.82
CA LEU A 82 -8.94 -13.80 2.60
C LEU A 82 -10.36 -13.79 2.03
N VAL A 83 -11.39 -13.88 2.89
CA VAL A 83 -12.79 -13.74 2.45
C VAL A 83 -13.04 -12.35 1.87
N ALA A 84 -12.64 -11.29 2.56
CA ALA A 84 -12.75 -9.92 2.09
C ALA A 84 -11.99 -9.72 0.76
N GLY A 85 -10.77 -10.23 0.67
CA GLY A 85 -9.93 -10.13 -0.52
C GLY A 85 -10.52 -10.83 -1.73
N ARG A 86 -11.07 -12.03 -1.56
CA ARG A 86 -11.78 -12.73 -2.64
C ARG A 86 -13.03 -11.95 -3.11
N SER A 87 -13.76 -11.34 -2.18
CA SER A 87 -14.90 -10.48 -2.51
C SER A 87 -14.46 -9.24 -3.30
N ALA A 88 -13.39 -8.56 -2.87
CA ALA A 88 -12.82 -7.41 -3.57
C ALA A 88 -12.34 -7.78 -4.99
N ALA A 89 -11.63 -8.92 -5.13
CA ALA A 89 -11.14 -9.39 -6.42
C ALA A 89 -12.28 -9.70 -7.41
N ALA A 90 -13.37 -10.33 -6.93
CA ALA A 90 -14.55 -10.62 -7.75
C ALA A 90 -15.24 -9.36 -8.27
N LEU A 91 -15.12 -8.24 -7.56
CA LEU A 91 -15.70 -6.94 -7.90
C LEU A 91 -14.68 -5.98 -8.57
N HIS A 92 -13.45 -6.44 -8.79
CA HIS A 92 -12.34 -5.62 -9.31
C HIS A 92 -12.04 -4.38 -8.45
N HIS A 93 -12.33 -4.46 -7.15
CA HIS A 93 -11.95 -3.41 -6.22
C HIS A 93 -10.45 -3.46 -5.93
N PRO A 94 -9.75 -2.32 -5.83
CA PRO A 94 -8.35 -2.31 -5.50
C PRO A 94 -8.12 -2.81 -4.06
N VAL A 95 -7.03 -3.59 -3.90
CA VAL A 95 -6.60 -4.13 -2.61
C VAL A 95 -5.20 -3.63 -2.30
N VAL A 96 -5.00 -3.04 -1.14
CA VAL A 96 -3.68 -2.66 -0.60
C VAL A 96 -3.31 -3.62 0.51
N LEU A 97 -2.14 -4.23 0.42
CA LEU A 97 -1.53 -5.05 1.47
C LEU A 97 -0.43 -4.28 2.17
N ASP A 98 -0.55 -4.17 3.49
CA ASP A 98 0.48 -3.66 4.41
C ASP A 98 1.00 -4.83 5.25
N PRO A 99 2.13 -5.47 4.87
CA PRO A 99 2.65 -6.67 5.50
C PRO A 99 3.45 -6.35 6.77
N VAL A 100 2.88 -5.56 7.68
CA VAL A 100 3.54 -5.10 8.91
C VAL A 100 4.18 -6.24 9.68
N GLY A 101 5.49 -6.15 9.86
CA GLY A 101 6.27 -7.12 10.61
C GLY A 101 6.54 -8.44 9.85
N ALA A 102 6.39 -8.46 8.53
CA ALA A 102 6.94 -9.55 7.73
C ALA A 102 8.44 -9.67 8.00
N GLY A 103 8.92 -10.91 8.15
CA GLY A 103 10.27 -11.21 8.62
C GLY A 103 10.38 -11.45 10.13
N ALA A 104 9.42 -10.98 10.94
CA ALA A 104 9.47 -11.14 12.39
C ALA A 104 8.99 -12.53 12.88
N SER A 105 8.16 -13.24 12.10
CA SER A 105 7.71 -14.59 12.41
C SER A 105 7.24 -15.35 11.18
N ASP A 106 7.31 -16.68 11.23
CA ASP A 106 6.87 -17.57 10.15
C ASP A 106 5.36 -17.39 9.88
N PHE A 107 4.56 -17.15 10.91
CA PHE A 107 3.13 -16.91 10.76
C PHE A 107 2.85 -15.64 9.95
N ARG A 108 3.55 -14.53 10.21
CA ARG A 108 3.38 -13.30 9.42
C ARG A 108 3.84 -13.47 7.99
N ASN A 109 4.97 -14.15 7.78
CA ASN A 109 5.50 -14.44 6.46
C ASN A 109 4.51 -15.30 5.66
N SER A 110 4.06 -16.41 6.21
CA SER A 110 3.12 -17.32 5.54
C SER A 110 1.78 -16.65 5.26
N ALA A 111 1.28 -15.83 6.19
CA ALA A 111 0.03 -15.09 6.00
C ALA A 111 0.14 -14.05 4.86
N ALA A 112 1.19 -13.24 4.85
CA ALA A 112 1.40 -12.26 3.78
C ALA A 112 1.57 -12.94 2.41
N LEU A 113 2.34 -14.02 2.34
CA LEU A 113 2.53 -14.79 1.11
C LEU A 113 1.21 -15.45 0.63
N ARG A 114 0.40 -15.92 1.57
CA ARG A 114 -0.91 -16.48 1.26
C ARG A 114 -1.85 -15.42 0.70
N ILE A 115 -1.89 -14.23 1.28
CA ILE A 115 -2.66 -13.09 0.77
C ILE A 115 -2.17 -12.70 -0.64
N ILE A 116 -0.87 -12.58 -0.85
CA ILE A 116 -0.32 -12.25 -2.17
C ILE A 116 -0.75 -13.30 -3.21
N LYS A 117 -0.66 -14.58 -2.88
CA LYS A 117 -0.97 -15.69 -3.79
C LYS A 117 -2.46 -15.82 -4.11
N GLU A 118 -3.35 -15.68 -3.09
CA GLU A 118 -4.78 -15.93 -3.23
C GLU A 118 -5.56 -14.69 -3.71
N ILE A 119 -5.09 -13.49 -3.36
CA ILE A 119 -5.83 -12.23 -3.60
C ILE A 119 -5.22 -11.41 -4.73
N SER A 120 -3.90 -11.51 -4.95
CA SER A 120 -3.16 -10.67 -5.90
C SER A 120 -3.39 -9.17 -5.64
N PRO A 121 -2.88 -8.60 -4.53
CA PRO A 121 -3.11 -7.21 -4.18
C PRO A 121 -2.70 -6.25 -5.30
N THR A 122 -3.44 -5.16 -5.47
CA THR A 122 -3.11 -4.08 -6.41
C THR A 122 -1.83 -3.36 -6.01
N VAL A 123 -1.66 -3.16 -4.70
CA VAL A 123 -0.49 -2.50 -4.11
C VAL A 123 0.02 -3.32 -2.92
N ILE A 124 1.33 -3.45 -2.82
CA ILE A 124 2.02 -3.94 -1.62
C ILE A 124 2.86 -2.79 -1.07
N ARG A 125 2.57 -2.33 0.15
CA ARG A 125 3.29 -1.25 0.80
C ARG A 125 3.97 -1.75 2.07
N GLY A 126 5.28 -1.59 2.18
CA GLY A 126 6.06 -1.96 3.37
C GLY A 126 7.40 -1.23 3.45
N ASN A 127 8.14 -1.40 4.53
CA ASN A 127 9.54 -0.99 4.56
C ASN A 127 10.43 -2.00 3.82
N ILE A 128 11.68 -1.64 3.59
CA ILE A 128 12.60 -2.48 2.80
C ILE A 128 12.81 -3.87 3.43
N SER A 129 12.85 -3.98 4.76
CA SER A 129 13.05 -5.26 5.46
C SER A 129 11.84 -6.18 5.29
N GLU A 130 10.61 -5.64 5.37
CA GLU A 130 9.37 -6.38 5.15
C GLU A 130 9.28 -6.90 3.71
N ILE A 131 9.59 -6.06 2.73
CA ILE A 131 9.54 -6.46 1.31
C ILE A 131 10.61 -7.51 0.99
N LYS A 132 11.81 -7.41 1.54
CA LYS A 132 12.85 -8.43 1.41
C LYS A 132 12.41 -9.78 1.99
N ALA A 133 11.81 -9.77 3.18
CA ALA A 133 11.30 -11.00 3.80
C ALA A 133 10.27 -11.71 2.91
N LEU A 134 9.38 -10.95 2.27
CA LEU A 134 8.43 -11.49 1.30
C LEU A 134 9.12 -12.05 0.05
N ALA A 135 10.14 -11.35 -0.47
CA ALA A 135 10.88 -11.79 -1.65
C ALA A 135 11.61 -13.11 -1.42
N VAL A 136 12.24 -13.28 -0.24
CA VAL A 136 12.88 -14.53 0.19
C VAL A 136 11.85 -15.65 0.30
N GLY A 137 10.75 -15.43 1.02
CA GLY A 137 9.69 -16.44 1.17
C GLY A 137 9.07 -16.87 -0.18
N MET A 138 8.93 -15.95 -1.14
CA MET A 138 8.48 -16.31 -2.49
C MET A 138 9.52 -17.08 -3.31
N ALA A 139 10.82 -16.91 -3.04
CA ALA A 139 11.88 -17.68 -3.68
C ALA A 139 11.88 -19.12 -3.18
N ASP A 140 11.73 -19.33 -1.88
CA ASP A 140 11.69 -20.66 -1.25
C ASP A 140 10.51 -21.50 -1.77
N ILE A 141 9.32 -20.87 -1.93
CA ILE A 141 8.13 -21.55 -2.46
C ILE A 141 8.33 -22.01 -3.92
N ASN A 142 9.05 -21.26 -4.73
CA ASN A 142 9.17 -21.50 -6.16
C ASN A 142 10.47 -22.24 -6.56
N HIS A 143 11.32 -22.63 -5.60
CA HIS A 143 12.66 -23.18 -5.86
C HIS A 143 13.52 -22.32 -6.83
N SER A 144 13.20 -21.04 -6.96
CA SER A 144 13.95 -20.10 -7.80
C SER A 144 15.05 -19.44 -6.96
N LYS A 145 16.24 -19.28 -7.54
CA LYS A 145 17.29 -18.45 -6.92
C LYS A 145 16.72 -17.06 -6.72
N GLY A 146 16.49 -16.68 -5.46
CA GLY A 146 16.03 -15.35 -5.11
C GLY A 146 17.05 -14.30 -5.56
N VAL A 147 16.57 -13.08 -5.82
CA VAL A 147 17.44 -11.91 -5.91
C VAL A 147 18.16 -11.84 -4.56
N GLU A 148 19.48 -11.91 -4.54
CA GLU A 148 20.28 -11.85 -3.32
C GLU A 148 19.98 -10.52 -2.61
N ALA A 149 19.19 -10.60 -1.56
CA ALA A 149 18.83 -9.46 -0.73
C ALA A 149 19.96 -9.24 0.30
N ASN A 150 21.13 -8.85 -0.19
CA ASN A 150 22.28 -8.53 0.65
C ASN A 150 22.01 -7.25 1.44
N ASP A 151 22.26 -7.26 2.73
CA ASP A 151 22.53 -6.20 3.74
C ASP A 151 21.98 -4.76 3.57
N ILE A 152 20.92 -4.57 2.79
CA ILE A 152 20.30 -3.25 2.59
C ILE A 152 19.23 -3.05 3.68
N ASP A 153 19.59 -2.49 4.82
CA ASP A 153 18.63 -2.17 5.90
C ASP A 153 17.98 -0.79 5.73
N ARG A 154 18.54 0.06 4.87
CA ARG A 154 18.05 1.41 4.61
C ARG A 154 18.23 1.79 3.14
N ILE A 155 17.30 2.59 2.63
CA ILE A 155 17.41 3.19 1.29
C ILE A 155 18.19 4.50 1.43
N THR A 156 19.30 4.60 0.71
CA THR A 156 20.20 5.77 0.69
C THR A 156 20.49 6.16 -0.75
N GLU A 157 21.10 7.33 -0.97
CA GLU A 157 21.53 7.74 -2.32
C GLU A 157 22.55 6.76 -2.93
N ASP A 158 23.37 6.10 -2.10
CA ASP A 158 24.43 5.19 -2.58
C ASP A 158 23.87 3.86 -3.09
N ASN A 159 22.71 3.41 -2.59
CA ASN A 159 22.13 2.11 -2.94
C ASN A 159 20.78 2.20 -3.66
N ILE A 160 20.32 3.40 -4.00
CA ILE A 160 18.98 3.63 -4.57
C ILE A 160 18.74 2.85 -5.87
N TYR A 161 19.76 2.73 -6.72
CA TYR A 161 19.66 1.99 -7.99
C TYR A 161 19.50 0.49 -7.77
N ASP A 162 20.22 -0.10 -6.80
CA ASP A 162 20.11 -1.52 -6.47
C ASP A 162 18.75 -1.83 -5.86
N VAL A 163 18.27 -0.95 -4.96
CA VAL A 163 16.93 -1.09 -4.37
C VAL A 163 15.84 -0.90 -5.42
N ALA A 164 16.00 0.04 -6.35
CA ALA A 164 15.07 0.24 -7.45
C ALA A 164 15.00 -1.00 -8.36
N ALA A 165 16.13 -1.57 -8.75
CA ALA A 165 16.18 -2.78 -9.55
C ALA A 165 15.54 -3.99 -8.84
N PHE A 166 15.80 -4.15 -7.53
CA PHE A 166 15.14 -5.15 -6.69
C PHE A 166 13.61 -4.94 -6.65
N ALA A 167 13.16 -3.70 -6.43
CA ALA A 167 11.75 -3.34 -6.37
C ALA A 167 11.04 -3.63 -7.71
N GLU A 168 11.64 -3.25 -8.85
CA GLU A 168 11.11 -3.55 -10.18
C GLU A 168 10.94 -5.06 -10.41
N ALA A 169 11.96 -5.85 -10.08
CA ALA A 169 11.92 -7.30 -10.22
C ALA A 169 10.81 -7.92 -9.35
N PHE A 170 10.65 -7.44 -8.11
CA PHE A 170 9.64 -7.94 -7.20
C PHE A 170 8.22 -7.49 -7.61
N ALA A 171 8.04 -6.26 -8.08
CA ALA A 171 6.78 -5.78 -8.66
C ALA A 171 6.35 -6.62 -9.86
N LYS A 172 7.27 -6.90 -10.80
CA LYS A 172 7.02 -7.80 -11.94
C LYS A 172 6.62 -9.21 -11.51
N LYS A 173 7.25 -9.73 -10.46
CA LYS A 173 6.97 -11.08 -9.94
C LYS A 173 5.60 -11.19 -9.28
N THR A 174 5.16 -10.15 -8.58
CA THR A 174 3.87 -10.12 -7.87
C THR A 174 2.72 -9.61 -8.72
N GLY A 175 3.01 -8.84 -9.77
CA GLY A 175 2.01 -8.11 -10.54
C GLY A 175 1.43 -6.89 -9.81
N ALA A 176 1.92 -6.58 -8.61
CA ALA A 176 1.47 -5.47 -7.79
C ALA A 176 2.34 -4.22 -8.00
N VAL A 177 1.75 -3.06 -7.79
CA VAL A 177 2.55 -1.85 -7.53
C VAL A 177 3.23 -2.00 -6.19
N LEU A 178 4.53 -1.83 -6.17
CA LEU A 178 5.32 -1.90 -4.96
C LEU A 178 5.60 -0.49 -4.44
N CYS A 179 5.41 -0.30 -3.13
CA CYS A 179 5.65 0.92 -2.44
C CYS A 179 6.54 0.63 -1.23
N ILE A 180 7.83 0.94 -1.34
CA ILE A 180 8.82 0.74 -0.27
C ILE A 180 9.07 2.05 0.43
N THR A 181 8.74 2.12 1.72
CA THR A 181 8.94 3.33 2.53
C THR A 181 10.27 3.30 3.27
N GLY A 182 10.93 4.46 3.35
CA GLY A 182 12.22 4.64 3.98
C GLY A 182 12.59 6.12 4.14
N VAL A 183 13.88 6.43 4.18
CA VAL A 183 14.39 7.81 4.08
C VAL A 183 14.13 8.36 2.68
N ILE A 184 14.26 7.49 1.68
CA ILE A 184 13.81 7.72 0.31
C ILE A 184 12.76 6.64 0.03
N ASP A 185 11.56 7.03 -0.39
CA ASP A 185 10.53 6.09 -0.76
C ASP A 185 10.67 5.69 -2.23
N ILE A 186 10.41 4.43 -2.53
CA ILE A 186 10.42 3.88 -3.90
C ILE A 186 9.04 3.35 -4.23
N VAL A 187 8.48 3.82 -5.35
CA VAL A 187 7.21 3.33 -5.91
C VAL A 187 7.45 2.83 -7.33
N THR A 188 7.02 1.60 -7.62
CA THR A 188 7.19 1.03 -8.97
C THR A 188 6.08 0.03 -9.32
N ASP A 189 5.71 0.01 -10.60
CA ASP A 189 4.87 -1.02 -11.22
C ASP A 189 5.71 -2.10 -11.94
N GLY A 190 7.02 -2.05 -11.76
CA GLY A 190 7.98 -2.90 -12.46
C GLY A 190 8.47 -2.34 -13.81
N ASN A 191 7.90 -1.25 -14.31
CA ASN A 191 8.33 -0.60 -15.56
C ASN A 191 8.81 0.84 -15.32
N THR A 192 8.16 1.52 -14.38
CA THR A 192 8.50 2.91 -13.99
C THR A 192 8.85 2.93 -12.53
N VAL A 193 9.89 3.67 -12.14
CA VAL A 193 10.31 3.86 -10.75
C VAL A 193 10.21 5.34 -10.40
N TYR A 194 9.55 5.61 -9.27
CA TYR A 194 9.52 6.92 -8.62
C TYR A 194 10.32 6.86 -7.33
N CYS A 195 11.26 7.81 -7.15
CA CYS A 195 12.02 7.99 -5.92
C CYS A 195 11.56 9.28 -5.25
N ILE A 196 11.00 9.19 -4.07
CA ILE A 196 10.37 10.29 -3.34
C ILE A 196 11.24 10.63 -2.13
N ARG A 197 11.69 11.89 -2.06
CA ARG A 197 12.62 12.40 -1.04
C ARG A 197 11.93 13.37 -0.07
N ASN A 198 10.67 13.08 0.21
CA ASN A 198 9.87 13.86 1.15
C ASN A 198 9.91 13.21 2.54
N GLY A 199 9.40 13.93 3.51
CA GLY A 199 9.26 13.43 4.87
C GLY A 199 10.23 14.07 5.84
N HIS A 200 10.03 13.78 7.12
CA HIS A 200 10.81 14.36 8.20
C HIS A 200 11.20 13.27 9.22
N PRO A 201 12.40 13.32 9.82
CA PRO A 201 12.82 12.32 10.82
C PRO A 201 11.87 12.15 12.00
N MET A 202 11.08 13.16 12.34
CA MET A 202 10.07 13.06 13.40
C MET A 202 8.92 12.10 13.07
N MET A 203 8.67 11.78 11.80
CA MET A 203 7.62 10.82 11.41
C MET A 203 7.86 9.44 12.01
N SER A 204 9.12 9.05 12.22
CA SER A 204 9.45 7.80 12.91
C SER A 204 9.02 7.74 14.38
N ARG A 205 8.64 8.88 14.98
CA ARG A 205 8.14 8.99 16.33
C ARG A 205 6.61 8.93 16.42
N VAL A 206 5.92 8.93 15.27
CA VAL A 206 4.47 8.80 15.19
C VAL A 206 4.13 7.36 14.85
N THR A 207 3.53 6.65 15.80
CA THR A 207 3.11 5.27 15.54
C THR A 207 1.95 5.24 14.54
N GLY A 208 1.92 4.24 13.67
CA GLY A 208 0.82 4.05 12.73
C GLY A 208 0.86 4.93 11.48
N SER A 209 1.84 5.85 11.32
CA SER A 209 1.97 6.67 10.10
C SER A 209 2.00 5.84 8.82
N GLY A 210 2.71 4.70 8.84
CA GLY A 210 2.70 3.75 7.74
C GLY A 210 1.33 3.15 7.47
N CYS A 211 0.61 2.74 8.51
CA CYS A 211 -0.75 2.18 8.36
C CYS A 211 -1.74 3.22 7.80
N GLN A 212 -1.62 4.48 8.23
CA GLN A 212 -2.39 5.60 7.69
C GLN A 212 -2.08 5.81 6.20
N LEU A 213 -0.82 5.75 5.80
CA LEU A 213 -0.42 5.85 4.40
C LEU A 213 -1.04 4.72 3.55
N SER A 214 -1.06 3.48 4.04
CA SER A 214 -1.70 2.37 3.35
C SER A 214 -3.21 2.61 3.16
N ALA A 215 -3.88 3.17 4.17
CA ALA A 215 -5.29 3.55 4.09
C ALA A 215 -5.51 4.67 3.05
N LEU A 216 -4.68 5.72 3.05
CA LEU A 216 -4.72 6.80 2.06
C LEU A 216 -4.51 6.29 0.63
N ILE A 217 -3.49 5.44 0.40
CA ILE A 217 -3.26 4.83 -0.91
C ILE A 217 -4.53 4.12 -1.38
N THR A 218 -5.18 3.35 -0.49
CA THR A 218 -6.42 2.64 -0.83
C THR A 218 -7.50 3.60 -1.28
N ALA A 219 -7.73 4.71 -0.57
CA ALA A 219 -8.74 5.70 -0.92
C ALA A 219 -8.46 6.36 -2.28
N TYR A 220 -7.21 6.70 -2.55
CA TYR A 220 -6.83 7.38 -3.79
C TYR A 220 -6.97 6.46 -5.00
N ILE A 221 -6.47 5.21 -4.91
CA ILE A 221 -6.61 4.27 -6.03
C ILE A 221 -8.06 3.83 -6.25
N ALA A 222 -8.87 3.70 -5.18
CA ALA A 222 -10.30 3.43 -5.29
C ALA A 222 -11.03 4.56 -6.01
N ALA A 223 -10.79 5.82 -5.62
CA ALA A 223 -11.41 6.97 -6.27
C ALA A 223 -11.07 7.06 -7.77
N ILE A 224 -9.82 6.77 -8.15
CA ILE A 224 -9.37 6.76 -9.54
C ILE A 224 -10.02 5.62 -10.33
N SER A 225 -10.14 4.44 -9.74
CA SER A 225 -10.83 3.30 -10.34
C SER A 225 -12.29 3.62 -10.66
N MET A 226 -12.98 4.35 -9.78
CA MET A 226 -14.36 4.80 -9.99
C MET A 226 -14.52 5.78 -11.17
N GLU A 227 -13.48 6.53 -11.54
CA GLU A 227 -13.52 7.46 -12.69
C GLU A 227 -13.19 6.77 -14.02
N ASN A 228 -12.83 5.48 -14.03
CA ASN A 228 -12.28 4.77 -15.21
C ASN A 228 -11.10 5.52 -15.87
N VAL A 229 -10.43 6.37 -15.13
CA VAL A 229 -9.22 7.07 -15.60
C VAL A 229 -8.05 6.13 -15.40
N TYR A 230 -7.61 5.49 -16.47
CA TYR A 230 -6.44 4.62 -16.48
C TYR A 230 -5.17 5.48 -16.36
N THR A 231 -4.94 6.03 -15.19
CA THR A 231 -3.62 6.51 -14.79
C THR A 231 -2.91 5.34 -14.15
N GLY A 232 -1.72 4.99 -14.60
CA GLY A 232 -1.00 3.85 -14.03
C GLY A 232 -1.04 3.89 -12.50
N SER A 233 -1.38 2.79 -11.85
CA SER A 233 -1.55 2.71 -10.40
C SER A 233 -0.31 3.21 -9.63
N ALA A 234 0.89 3.06 -10.19
CA ALA A 234 2.12 3.62 -9.65
C ALA A 234 2.11 5.16 -9.54
N HIS A 235 1.48 5.85 -10.50
CA HIS A 235 1.31 7.31 -10.44
C HIS A 235 0.44 7.75 -9.27
N ALA A 236 -0.69 7.06 -9.05
CA ALA A 236 -1.60 7.37 -7.94
C ALA A 236 -0.94 7.11 -6.59
N VAL A 237 -0.20 6.01 -6.47
CA VAL A 237 0.54 5.66 -5.25
C VAL A 237 1.65 6.66 -4.98
N SER A 238 2.44 7.05 -5.99
CA SER A 238 3.52 8.03 -5.82
C SER A 238 3.00 9.41 -5.42
N TYR A 239 1.85 9.82 -5.98
CA TYR A 239 1.21 11.06 -5.60
C TYR A 239 0.72 11.05 -4.14
N THR A 240 0.09 9.96 -3.71
CA THR A 240 -0.34 9.80 -2.32
C THR A 240 0.84 9.93 -1.35
N HIS A 241 2.00 9.36 -1.71
CA HIS A 241 3.22 9.50 -0.95
C HIS A 241 3.72 10.95 -0.86
N LEU A 242 3.77 11.64 -1.98
CA LEU A 242 4.17 13.05 -2.02
C LEU A 242 3.29 13.89 -1.09
N ARG A 243 1.97 13.73 -1.17
CA ARG A 243 1.02 14.55 -0.41
C ARG A 243 0.89 14.16 1.06
N ALA A 244 1.04 12.89 1.41
CA ALA A 244 1.05 12.48 2.81
C ALA A 244 2.17 13.17 3.61
N HIS A 245 3.27 13.50 2.95
CA HIS A 245 4.39 14.21 3.55
C HIS A 245 4.25 15.75 3.51
N GLU A 246 3.53 16.30 2.53
CA GLU A 246 3.29 17.75 2.44
C GLU A 246 2.27 18.24 3.47
N THR A 247 1.24 17.47 3.78
CA THR A 247 0.21 17.85 4.77
C THR A 247 0.75 17.96 6.18
N GLU A 248 1.87 17.32 6.50
CA GLU A 248 2.53 17.49 7.81
C GLU A 248 3.51 18.67 7.85
N ALA A 249 4.07 19.09 6.71
CA ALA A 249 4.99 20.22 6.61
C ALA A 249 4.26 21.58 6.65
N ASP A 250 3.00 21.63 6.17
CA ASP A 250 2.19 22.85 6.15
C ASP A 250 1.43 23.09 7.48
N LEU A 251 1.55 22.20 8.46
CA LEU A 251 0.89 22.30 9.78
C LEU A 251 1.82 22.76 10.91
N VAL A 252 3.03 23.26 10.59
CA VAL A 252 3.99 23.82 11.57
C VAL A 252 4.14 25.31 11.40
#